data_7aa887a6c303c3f9b855fc1ca5fb9c53
#
_entry.id   7aa887a6c303c3f9b855fc1ca5fb9c53
#
_cell.length_a   1.000
_cell.length_b   1.000
_cell.length_c   1.000
_cell.angle_alpha   90.00
_cell.angle_beta   90.00
_cell.angle_gamma   90.00
#
_symmetry.space_group_name_H-M   'P 1'
#
loop_
_entity.id
_entity.type
_entity.pdbx_description
1 polymer ?
#
loop_
_entity_poly.entity_id
_entity_poly.type
_entity_poly.pdbx_seq_one_letter_code
_entity_poly.pdbx_strand_id
1 'polypeptide(L)'
;MKLALISDLHANREAFSAVLEHARAHGAGRFALLGDLVGYGGDPAWVVDQVRELVQQGAIAVMGNHDSAIVTGPLPTMREDARDAILWTRSQLDAAQLAFLAALPMHREADDCLFVHANAFDPQGFEYIQGRLEAMRSLHATQCRYTFCGHMHEPKLYHLSGTGKAGEFVPSPGVEIPLLPNRQWLVIPGSCGQPRDGNPAACYALFDMTTGLLSYQRVPYDVDAAAARVRHCGLNETVAERLAQRLLQGE
;
A
#
# COMPACT_ATOMS: atom_id res chain seq x y z
N MET A 1 -16.46 -10.23 9.59
CA MET A 1 -15.01 -10.33 9.91
C MET A 1 -14.29 -9.22 9.15
N LYS A 2 -13.54 -8.37 9.89
CA LYS A 2 -12.89 -7.19 9.29
C LYS A 2 -11.56 -7.58 8.63
N LEU A 3 -11.34 -7.04 7.42
CA LEU A 3 -10.11 -7.11 6.63
C LEU A 3 -9.39 -5.77 6.72
N ALA A 4 -8.15 -5.75 7.18
CA ALA A 4 -7.29 -4.57 7.12
C ALA A 4 -6.63 -4.50 5.74
N LEU A 5 -6.84 -3.39 5.03
CA LEU A 5 -6.27 -3.07 3.73
C LEU A 5 -5.11 -2.10 3.95
N ILE A 6 -3.89 -2.56 3.78
CA ILE A 6 -2.66 -1.82 4.08
C ILE A 6 -1.83 -1.77 2.79
N SER A 7 -1.36 -0.60 2.39
CA SER A 7 -0.57 -0.41 1.18
C SER A 7 0.64 0.48 1.43
N ASP A 8 1.63 0.39 0.54
CA ASP A 8 2.73 1.34 0.47
C ASP A 8 3.43 1.50 1.83
N LEU A 9 3.90 0.35 2.38
CA LEU A 9 4.57 0.28 3.67
C LEU A 9 5.96 0.93 3.65
N HIS A 10 6.63 0.85 2.48
CA HIS A 10 7.90 1.50 2.23
C HIS A 10 8.91 1.35 3.35
N ALA A 11 9.11 0.12 3.84
CA ALA A 11 10.10 -0.18 4.88
C ALA A 11 10.01 0.73 6.14
N ASN A 12 8.83 1.31 6.42
CA ASN A 12 8.56 2.14 7.59
C ASN A 12 8.05 1.27 8.74
N ARG A 13 8.99 0.80 9.56
CA ARG A 13 8.71 -0.07 10.70
C ARG A 13 7.79 0.57 11.73
N GLU A 14 8.01 1.84 12.05
CA GLU A 14 7.27 2.57 13.07
C GLU A 14 5.79 2.68 12.67
N ALA A 15 5.53 3.09 11.43
CA ALA A 15 4.17 3.19 10.89
C ALA A 15 3.49 1.83 10.80
N PHE A 16 4.18 0.81 10.26
CA PHE A 16 3.60 -0.52 10.08
C PHE A 16 3.29 -1.20 11.41
N SER A 17 4.16 -1.06 12.42
CA SER A 17 3.90 -1.57 13.78
C SER A 17 2.65 -0.94 14.38
N ALA A 18 2.53 0.40 14.30
CA ALA A 18 1.38 1.13 14.82
C ALA A 18 0.07 0.73 14.11
N VAL A 19 0.11 0.58 12.77
CA VAL A 19 -1.06 0.14 11.99
C VAL A 19 -1.48 -1.28 12.34
N LEU A 20 -0.54 -2.21 12.50
CA LEU A 20 -0.87 -3.60 12.90
C LEU A 20 -1.53 -3.66 14.26
N GLU A 21 -1.01 -2.93 15.25
CA GLU A 21 -1.59 -2.85 16.59
C GLU A 21 -3.01 -2.24 16.54
N HIS A 22 -3.15 -1.09 15.86
CA HIS A 22 -4.43 -0.40 15.72
C HIS A 22 -5.47 -1.27 15.00
N ALA A 23 -5.10 -1.93 13.90
CA ALA A 23 -6.00 -2.77 13.13
C ALA A 23 -6.52 -3.96 13.97
N ARG A 24 -5.63 -4.63 14.71
CA ARG A 24 -6.01 -5.73 15.62
C ARG A 24 -6.95 -5.24 16.73
N ALA A 25 -6.67 -4.10 17.35
CA ALA A 25 -7.51 -3.48 18.37
C ALA A 25 -8.91 -3.12 17.83
N HIS A 26 -9.04 -2.83 16.52
CA HIS A 26 -10.31 -2.53 15.85
C HIS A 26 -10.98 -3.75 15.21
N GLY A 27 -10.52 -4.95 15.54
CA GLY A 27 -11.15 -6.22 15.18
C GLY A 27 -10.76 -6.76 13.80
N ALA A 28 -9.63 -6.32 13.23
CA ALA A 28 -9.09 -6.95 12.03
C ALA A 28 -8.65 -8.38 12.32
N GLY A 29 -9.30 -9.35 11.66
CA GLY A 29 -8.93 -10.76 11.73
C GLY A 29 -8.22 -11.24 10.46
N ARG A 30 -8.19 -10.43 9.40
CA ARG A 30 -7.49 -10.70 8.13
C ARG A 30 -6.74 -9.45 7.68
N PHE A 31 -5.68 -9.66 6.90
CA PHE A 31 -4.83 -8.59 6.37
C PHE A 31 -4.62 -8.75 4.87
N ALA A 32 -4.61 -7.63 4.15
CA ALA A 32 -4.19 -7.56 2.75
C ALA A 32 -3.14 -6.46 2.62
N LEU A 33 -1.96 -6.84 2.13
CA LEU A 33 -0.81 -5.98 1.87
C LEU A 33 -0.78 -5.73 0.35
N LEU A 34 -1.05 -4.49 -0.05
CA LEU A 34 -1.31 -4.13 -1.45
C LEU A 34 -0.04 -3.68 -2.20
N GLY A 35 1.13 -4.21 -1.80
CA GLY A 35 2.41 -3.92 -2.46
C GLY A 35 3.16 -2.72 -1.92
N ASP A 36 4.33 -2.46 -2.51
CA ASP A 36 5.32 -1.50 -2.05
C ASP A 36 5.67 -1.70 -0.57
N LEU A 37 6.03 -2.96 -0.27
CA LEU A 37 6.43 -3.38 1.07
C LEU A 37 7.73 -2.70 1.49
N VAL A 38 8.62 -2.48 0.53
CA VAL A 38 9.97 -1.94 0.71
C VAL A 38 10.24 -0.72 -0.18
N GLY A 39 11.44 -0.15 -0.08
CA GLY A 39 11.80 1.10 -0.73
C GLY A 39 11.56 2.31 0.18
N TYR A 40 12.30 3.39 0.00
CA TYR A 40 12.27 4.67 0.73
C TYR A 40 12.65 4.60 2.21
N GLY A 41 11.99 3.77 3.02
CA GLY A 41 12.20 3.70 4.46
C GLY A 41 13.44 2.92 4.88
N GLY A 42 13.74 2.97 6.17
CA GLY A 42 15.03 2.55 6.73
C GLY A 42 15.10 1.11 7.27
N ASP A 43 14.00 0.33 7.25
CA ASP A 43 13.98 -1.01 7.88
C ASP A 43 13.35 -2.10 6.99
N PRO A 44 13.90 -2.32 5.75
CA PRO A 44 13.28 -3.21 4.78
C PRO A 44 13.27 -4.68 5.24
N ALA A 45 14.33 -5.17 5.85
CA ALA A 45 14.43 -6.55 6.30
C ALA A 45 13.34 -6.89 7.33
N TRP A 46 13.16 -6.02 8.33
CA TRP A 46 12.14 -6.20 9.34
C TRP A 46 10.72 -6.21 8.74
N VAL A 47 10.42 -5.27 7.81
CA VAL A 47 9.09 -5.21 7.17
C VAL A 47 8.82 -6.47 6.34
N VAL A 48 9.79 -6.94 5.56
CA VAL A 48 9.63 -8.19 4.79
C VAL A 48 9.36 -9.37 5.70
N ASP A 49 10.08 -9.50 6.82
CA ASP A 49 9.87 -10.62 7.75
C ASP A 49 8.49 -10.55 8.42
N GLN A 50 8.01 -9.36 8.82
CA GLN A 50 6.66 -9.21 9.34
C GLN A 50 5.58 -9.56 8.30
N VAL A 51 5.76 -9.16 7.04
CA VAL A 51 4.82 -9.52 5.97
C VAL A 51 4.84 -11.03 5.70
N ARG A 52 6.02 -11.65 5.69
CA ARG A 52 6.15 -13.13 5.55
C ARG A 52 5.38 -13.85 6.64
N GLU A 53 5.51 -13.41 7.89
CA GLU A 53 4.78 -13.98 9.01
C GLU A 53 3.26 -13.82 8.84
N LEU A 54 2.78 -12.65 8.45
CA LEU A 54 1.36 -12.41 8.17
C LEU A 54 0.85 -13.30 7.03
N VAL A 55 1.62 -13.47 5.95
CA VAL A 55 1.26 -14.34 4.82
C VAL A 55 1.18 -15.81 5.26
N GLN A 56 2.10 -16.27 6.12
CA GLN A 56 2.02 -17.62 6.71
C GLN A 56 0.76 -17.81 7.57
N GLN A 57 0.24 -16.74 8.16
CA GLN A 57 -1.02 -16.70 8.92
C GLN A 57 -2.27 -16.51 8.04
N GLY A 58 -2.09 -16.45 6.71
CA GLY A 58 -3.18 -16.35 5.74
C GLY A 58 -3.48 -14.94 5.23
N ALA A 59 -2.60 -13.97 5.45
CA ALA A 59 -2.74 -12.67 4.82
C ALA A 59 -2.50 -12.75 3.31
N ILE A 60 -3.15 -11.87 2.56
CA ILE A 60 -2.90 -11.66 1.14
C ILE A 60 -1.78 -10.62 1.02
N ALA A 61 -0.82 -10.87 0.12
CA ALA A 61 0.17 -9.87 -0.28
C ALA A 61 0.34 -9.90 -1.80
N VAL A 62 0.49 -8.73 -2.41
CA VAL A 62 0.76 -8.56 -3.85
C VAL A 62 2.02 -7.73 -4.05
N MET A 63 2.61 -7.85 -5.23
CA MET A 63 3.85 -7.15 -5.61
C MET A 63 3.55 -5.70 -5.98
N GLY A 64 4.30 -4.75 -5.41
CA GLY A 64 4.34 -3.36 -5.85
C GLY A 64 5.51 -3.07 -6.81
N ASN A 65 5.54 -1.88 -7.38
CA ASN A 65 6.59 -1.48 -8.31
C ASN A 65 7.96 -1.33 -7.63
N HIS A 66 8.01 -0.93 -6.36
CA HIS A 66 9.26 -0.91 -5.59
C HIS A 66 9.75 -2.32 -5.29
N ASP A 67 8.87 -3.23 -4.90
CA ASP A 67 9.21 -4.64 -4.67
C ASP A 67 9.76 -5.27 -5.95
N SER A 68 9.10 -5.03 -7.09
CA SER A 68 9.54 -5.48 -8.41
C SER A 68 10.92 -4.93 -8.77
N ALA A 69 11.15 -3.62 -8.58
CA ALA A 69 12.42 -2.98 -8.90
C ALA A 69 13.58 -3.50 -8.03
N ILE A 70 13.31 -3.86 -6.78
CA ILE A 70 14.31 -4.45 -5.87
C ILE A 70 14.68 -5.87 -6.33
N VAL A 71 13.71 -6.64 -6.82
CA VAL A 71 13.96 -7.99 -7.35
C VAL A 71 14.70 -7.96 -8.68
N THR A 72 14.23 -7.13 -9.63
CA THR A 72 14.76 -7.11 -11.01
C THR A 72 15.99 -6.20 -11.18
N GLY A 73 16.20 -5.28 -10.25
CA GLY A 73 17.18 -4.20 -10.34
C GLY A 73 16.57 -2.91 -10.91
N PRO A 74 17.26 -1.77 -10.68
CA PRO A 74 16.77 -0.48 -11.13
C PRO A 74 16.79 -0.36 -12.65
N LEU A 75 15.75 0.25 -13.22
CA LEU A 75 15.70 0.54 -14.66
C LEU A 75 16.73 1.64 -15.04
N PRO A 76 17.35 1.59 -16.23
CA PRO A 76 18.29 2.62 -16.70
C PRO A 76 17.69 4.04 -16.74
N THR A 77 16.38 4.14 -16.92
CA THR A 77 15.62 5.40 -17.01
C THR A 77 15.28 6.02 -15.66
N MET A 78 15.51 5.30 -14.56
CA MET A 78 15.25 5.81 -13.21
C MET A 78 16.22 6.93 -12.84
N ARG A 79 15.73 7.89 -12.05
CA ARG A 79 16.56 8.93 -11.45
C ARG A 79 17.61 8.31 -10.54
N GLU A 80 18.77 8.94 -10.45
CA GLU A 80 19.91 8.45 -9.67
C GLU A 80 19.55 8.17 -8.21
N ASP A 81 18.81 9.09 -7.58
CA ASP A 81 18.37 8.94 -6.20
C ASP A 81 17.44 7.74 -5.96
N ALA A 82 16.54 7.47 -6.93
CA ALA A 82 15.66 6.29 -6.86
C ALA A 82 16.46 4.99 -7.06
N ARG A 83 17.46 5.01 -7.96
CA ARG A 83 18.38 3.88 -8.17
C ARG A 83 19.18 3.57 -6.91
N ASP A 84 19.74 4.60 -6.27
CA ASP A 84 20.50 4.45 -5.04
C ASP A 84 19.66 3.86 -3.90
N ALA A 85 18.42 4.34 -3.74
CA ALA A 85 17.49 3.80 -2.77
C ALA A 85 17.14 2.33 -3.04
N ILE A 86 16.95 1.94 -4.31
CA ILE A 86 16.68 0.55 -4.70
C ILE A 86 17.89 -0.34 -4.42
N LEU A 87 19.10 0.08 -4.83
CA LEU A 87 20.32 -0.69 -4.64
C LEU A 87 20.65 -0.85 -3.15
N TRP A 88 20.49 0.22 -2.38
CA TRP A 88 20.65 0.16 -0.93
C TRP A 88 19.64 -0.81 -0.30
N THR A 89 18.34 -0.65 -0.58
CA THR A 89 17.29 -1.53 -0.04
C THR A 89 17.58 -3.00 -0.36
N ARG A 90 17.96 -3.30 -1.61
CA ARG A 90 18.33 -4.64 -2.03
C ARG A 90 19.52 -5.20 -1.24
N SER A 91 20.50 -4.37 -0.90
CA SER A 91 21.67 -4.79 -0.12
C SER A 91 21.35 -5.11 1.35
N GLN A 92 20.22 -4.66 1.86
CA GLN A 92 19.75 -4.92 3.22
C GLN A 92 18.93 -6.21 3.36
N LEU A 93 18.59 -6.85 2.23
CA LEU A 93 17.75 -8.06 2.19
C LEU A 93 18.61 -9.30 1.95
N ASP A 94 18.31 -10.36 2.67
CA ASP A 94 18.92 -11.67 2.44
C ASP A 94 18.28 -12.40 1.24
N ALA A 95 18.87 -13.54 0.84
CA ALA A 95 18.40 -14.31 -0.29
C ALA A 95 16.96 -14.86 -0.09
N ALA A 96 16.56 -15.18 1.13
CA ALA A 96 15.22 -15.69 1.43
C ALA A 96 14.17 -14.57 1.36
N GLN A 97 14.52 -13.37 1.81
CA GLN A 97 13.68 -12.17 1.72
C GLN A 97 13.49 -11.74 0.25
N LEU A 98 14.57 -11.73 -0.53
CA LEU A 98 14.49 -11.44 -1.97
C LEU A 98 13.66 -12.50 -2.72
N ALA A 99 13.81 -13.78 -2.39
CA ALA A 99 13.00 -14.85 -2.96
C ALA A 99 11.51 -14.71 -2.59
N PHE A 100 11.20 -14.27 -1.37
CA PHE A 100 9.84 -13.99 -0.96
C PHE A 100 9.23 -12.87 -1.78
N LEU A 101 9.92 -11.73 -1.94
CA LEU A 101 9.45 -10.61 -2.77
C LEU A 101 9.24 -11.06 -4.23
N ALA A 102 10.17 -11.83 -4.78
CA ALA A 102 10.07 -12.35 -6.15
C ALA A 102 8.88 -13.31 -6.37
N ALA A 103 8.42 -13.97 -5.31
CA ALA A 103 7.28 -14.89 -5.36
C ALA A 103 5.91 -14.20 -5.18
N LEU A 104 5.87 -12.90 -4.87
CA LEU A 104 4.61 -12.18 -4.72
C LEU A 104 3.86 -12.12 -6.05
N PRO A 105 2.55 -12.41 -6.08
CA PRO A 105 1.75 -12.27 -7.29
C PRO A 105 1.48 -10.80 -7.61
N MET A 106 1.32 -10.47 -8.89
CA MET A 106 0.95 -9.12 -9.34
C MET A 106 -0.47 -8.72 -8.90
N HIS A 107 -1.37 -9.70 -8.79
CA HIS A 107 -2.72 -9.53 -8.28
C HIS A 107 -3.22 -10.85 -7.67
N ARG A 108 -4.28 -10.75 -6.86
CA ARG A 108 -4.99 -11.90 -6.30
C ARG A 108 -6.48 -11.64 -6.26
N GLU A 109 -7.26 -12.65 -6.64
CA GLU A 109 -8.72 -12.64 -6.46
C GLU A 109 -9.11 -13.59 -5.34
N ALA A 110 -9.99 -13.14 -4.45
CA ALA A 110 -10.61 -13.93 -3.39
C ALA A 110 -11.88 -13.23 -2.88
N ASP A 111 -12.94 -14.01 -2.59
CA ASP A 111 -14.15 -13.51 -1.93
C ASP A 111 -14.83 -12.31 -2.63
N ASP A 112 -14.93 -12.30 -3.97
CA ASP A 112 -15.46 -11.19 -4.80
C ASP A 112 -14.62 -9.90 -4.69
N CYS A 113 -13.35 -10.04 -4.30
CA CYS A 113 -12.37 -8.96 -4.15
C CYS A 113 -11.16 -9.20 -5.06
N LEU A 114 -10.74 -8.16 -5.75
CA LEU A 114 -9.45 -8.10 -6.45
C LEU A 114 -8.47 -7.28 -5.61
N PHE A 115 -7.31 -7.84 -5.34
CA PHE A 115 -6.17 -7.20 -4.70
C PHE A 115 -5.08 -6.99 -5.75
N VAL A 116 -4.66 -5.76 -5.95
CA VAL A 116 -3.65 -5.38 -6.94
C VAL A 116 -2.90 -4.15 -6.43
N HIS A 117 -1.65 -3.92 -6.84
CA HIS A 117 -0.92 -2.76 -6.35
C HIS A 117 -1.42 -1.45 -6.98
N ALA A 118 -1.51 -1.37 -8.30
CA ALA A 118 -1.87 -0.14 -9.00
C ALA A 118 -3.26 -0.19 -9.65
N ASN A 119 -3.46 -1.04 -10.66
CA ASN A 119 -4.70 -1.12 -11.41
C ASN A 119 -4.95 -2.54 -11.95
N ALA A 120 -6.20 -2.84 -12.33
CA ALA A 120 -6.60 -4.16 -12.81
C ALA A 120 -6.37 -4.37 -14.32
N PHE A 121 -6.25 -3.32 -15.12
CA PHE A 121 -6.14 -3.42 -16.58
C PHE A 121 -4.71 -3.69 -17.06
N ASP A 122 -3.71 -3.26 -16.31
CA ASP A 122 -2.30 -3.56 -16.54
C ASP A 122 -1.53 -3.61 -15.20
N PRO A 123 -1.65 -4.70 -14.44
CA PRO A 123 -1.01 -4.82 -13.13
C PRO A 123 0.51 -4.67 -13.17
N GLN A 124 1.16 -5.05 -14.27
CA GLN A 124 2.63 -4.99 -14.43
C GLN A 124 3.13 -3.61 -14.88
N GLY A 125 2.28 -2.81 -15.51
CA GLY A 125 2.63 -1.48 -15.98
C GLY A 125 2.61 -0.42 -14.87
N PHE A 126 1.96 -0.72 -13.74
CA PHE A 126 1.87 0.16 -12.58
C PHE A 126 1.38 1.58 -12.92
N GLU A 127 0.48 1.71 -13.92
CA GLU A 127 -0.16 3.00 -14.21
C GLU A 127 -0.96 3.51 -13.01
N TYR A 128 -0.81 4.80 -12.71
CA TYR A 128 -1.55 5.47 -11.62
C TYR A 128 -3.04 5.60 -11.93
N ILE A 129 -3.88 5.47 -10.91
CA ILE A 129 -5.30 5.86 -10.96
C ILE A 129 -5.41 7.32 -10.56
N GLN A 130 -5.21 8.22 -11.52
CA GLN A 130 -5.20 9.66 -11.28
C GLN A 130 -6.62 10.24 -11.15
N GLY A 131 -7.62 9.55 -11.66
CA GLY A 131 -9.00 10.01 -11.61
C GLY A 131 -10.02 8.97 -12.03
N ARG A 132 -11.23 9.45 -12.28
CA ARG A 132 -12.38 8.58 -12.61
C ARG A 132 -12.19 7.75 -13.88
N LEU A 133 -11.44 8.21 -14.85
CA LEU A 133 -11.25 7.48 -16.12
C LEU A 133 -10.42 6.22 -15.90
N GLU A 134 -9.29 6.33 -15.23
CA GLU A 134 -8.42 5.19 -14.90
C GLU A 134 -9.14 4.23 -13.92
N ALA A 135 -9.88 4.79 -12.94
CA ALA A 135 -10.69 3.99 -12.01
C ALA A 135 -11.76 3.18 -12.76
N MET A 136 -12.46 3.77 -13.74
CA MET A 136 -13.43 3.05 -14.57
C MET A 136 -12.74 1.97 -15.42
N ARG A 137 -11.60 2.25 -16.06
CA ARG A 137 -10.83 1.24 -16.80
C ARG A 137 -10.47 0.06 -15.89
N SER A 138 -10.03 0.34 -14.66
CA SER A 138 -9.67 -0.69 -13.70
C SER A 138 -10.89 -1.53 -13.29
N LEU A 139 -12.03 -0.89 -13.00
CA LEU A 139 -13.27 -1.58 -12.64
C LEU A 139 -13.83 -2.42 -13.79
N HIS A 140 -13.71 -1.97 -15.05
CA HIS A 140 -14.13 -2.74 -16.22
C HIS A 140 -13.22 -3.94 -16.54
N ALA A 141 -11.98 -3.95 -16.03
CA ALA A 141 -11.02 -5.02 -16.27
C ALA A 141 -11.21 -6.23 -15.34
N THR A 142 -12.14 -6.16 -14.37
CA THR A 142 -12.44 -7.25 -13.44
C THR A 142 -13.94 -7.48 -13.29
N GLN A 143 -14.30 -8.71 -12.90
CA GLN A 143 -15.68 -9.04 -12.51
C GLN A 143 -15.90 -8.92 -11.00
N CYS A 144 -14.85 -8.73 -10.22
CA CYS A 144 -14.94 -8.55 -8.77
C CYS A 144 -15.72 -7.27 -8.43
N ARG A 145 -16.52 -7.35 -7.38
CA ARG A 145 -17.28 -6.20 -6.87
C ARG A 145 -16.37 -5.17 -6.21
N TYR A 146 -15.33 -5.64 -5.54
CA TYR A 146 -14.40 -4.81 -4.79
C TYR A 146 -13.00 -4.92 -5.39
N THR A 147 -12.40 -3.79 -5.76
CA THR A 147 -10.99 -3.69 -6.15
C THR A 147 -10.25 -2.90 -5.09
N PHE A 148 -9.22 -3.48 -4.50
CA PHE A 148 -8.36 -2.85 -3.51
C PHE A 148 -6.99 -2.62 -4.13
N CYS A 149 -6.56 -1.35 -4.20
CA CYS A 149 -5.24 -0.98 -4.73
C CYS A 149 -4.59 0.13 -3.92
N GLY A 150 -3.28 0.31 -4.07
CA GLY A 150 -2.45 1.32 -3.43
C GLY A 150 -1.85 2.30 -4.42
N HIS A 151 -0.51 2.45 -4.38
CA HIS A 151 0.34 3.17 -5.34
C HIS A 151 0.16 4.71 -5.36
N MET A 152 -1.04 5.22 -5.10
CA MET A 152 -1.34 6.67 -5.10
C MET A 152 -0.87 7.37 -3.83
N HIS A 153 -0.72 6.64 -2.71
CA HIS A 153 -0.42 7.14 -1.37
C HIS A 153 -1.46 8.11 -0.77
N GLU A 154 -2.55 8.37 -1.48
CA GLU A 154 -3.66 9.19 -1.03
C GLU A 154 -4.92 8.34 -0.89
N PRO A 155 -5.72 8.48 0.20
CA PRO A 155 -6.95 7.72 0.34
C PRO A 155 -8.01 8.20 -0.63
N LYS A 156 -8.57 7.27 -1.43
CA LYS A 156 -9.65 7.57 -2.38
C LYS A 156 -10.63 6.42 -2.50
N LEU A 157 -11.85 6.74 -2.88
CA LEU A 157 -12.92 5.77 -3.12
C LEU A 157 -13.63 6.10 -4.43
N TYR A 158 -13.65 5.13 -5.33
CA TYR A 158 -14.38 5.22 -6.58
C TYR A 158 -15.49 4.17 -6.64
N HIS A 159 -16.54 4.46 -7.39
CA HIS A 159 -17.56 3.46 -7.69
C HIS A 159 -18.03 3.54 -9.13
N LEU A 160 -18.53 2.42 -9.64
CA LEU A 160 -19.20 2.29 -10.91
C LEU A 160 -20.57 1.63 -10.70
N SER A 161 -21.65 2.29 -11.11
CA SER A 161 -22.99 1.74 -11.07
C SER A 161 -23.27 0.82 -12.26
N GLY A 162 -24.25 -0.07 -12.15
CA GLY A 162 -24.70 -0.90 -13.27
C GLY A 162 -25.23 -0.13 -14.49
N THR A 163 -25.49 1.19 -14.36
CA THR A 163 -25.86 2.09 -15.47
C THR A 163 -24.66 2.86 -16.04
N GLY A 164 -23.42 2.51 -15.64
CA GLY A 164 -22.19 3.13 -16.13
C GLY A 164 -21.85 4.49 -15.49
N LYS A 165 -22.57 4.91 -14.42
CA LYS A 165 -22.23 6.16 -13.71
C LYS A 165 -21.10 5.91 -12.72
N ALA A 166 -19.99 6.65 -12.89
CA ALA A 166 -18.88 6.65 -11.96
C ALA A 166 -18.98 7.80 -10.95
N GLY A 167 -18.54 7.55 -9.71
CA GLY A 167 -18.37 8.54 -8.67
C GLY A 167 -16.99 8.43 -8.02
N GLU A 168 -16.59 9.53 -7.37
CA GLU A 168 -15.32 9.67 -6.68
C GLU A 168 -15.55 10.36 -5.34
N PHE A 169 -14.86 9.90 -4.29
CA PHE A 169 -14.92 10.47 -2.95
C PHE A 169 -13.52 10.54 -2.33
N VAL A 170 -13.27 11.60 -1.60
CA VAL A 170 -12.17 11.66 -0.63
C VAL A 170 -12.77 11.29 0.73
N PRO A 171 -12.41 10.14 1.29
CA PRO A 171 -13.02 9.65 2.53
C PRO A 171 -12.53 10.43 3.75
N SER A 172 -13.42 10.63 4.72
CA SER A 172 -13.05 11.17 6.04
C SER A 172 -12.64 10.02 6.97
N PRO A 173 -11.52 10.14 7.70
CA PRO A 173 -11.08 9.12 8.64
C PRO A 173 -12.13 8.81 9.72
N GLY A 174 -12.28 7.53 10.09
CA GLY A 174 -13.20 7.07 11.13
C GLY A 174 -14.67 6.99 10.72
N VAL A 175 -15.04 7.48 9.52
CA VAL A 175 -16.43 7.42 9.04
C VAL A 175 -16.66 6.09 8.32
N GLU A 176 -17.72 5.37 8.71
CA GLU A 176 -18.15 4.14 8.04
C GLU A 176 -18.94 4.46 6.77
N ILE A 177 -18.53 3.86 5.66
CA ILE A 177 -19.12 4.05 4.32
C ILE A 177 -19.71 2.72 3.87
N PRO A 178 -21.03 2.61 3.62
CA PRO A 178 -21.63 1.39 3.10
C PRO A 178 -21.30 1.23 1.61
N LEU A 179 -20.59 0.16 1.26
CA LEU A 179 -20.32 -0.21 -0.11
C LEU A 179 -21.51 -1.02 -0.67
N LEU A 180 -22.42 -0.33 -1.32
CA LEU A 180 -23.68 -0.90 -1.80
C LEU A 180 -23.43 -2.03 -2.83
N PRO A 181 -24.16 -3.17 -2.73
CA PRO A 181 -23.88 -4.37 -3.52
C PRO A 181 -24.24 -4.26 -5.01
N ASN A 182 -24.98 -3.21 -5.41
CA ASN A 182 -25.36 -2.93 -6.81
C ASN A 182 -24.33 -2.06 -7.56
N ARG A 183 -23.13 -1.91 -7.01
CA ARG A 183 -22.01 -1.16 -7.61
C ARG A 183 -20.73 -1.97 -7.53
N GLN A 184 -19.82 -1.68 -8.47
CA GLN A 184 -18.40 -2.02 -8.28
C GLN A 184 -17.71 -0.87 -7.54
N TRP A 185 -16.72 -1.20 -6.71
CA TRP A 185 -16.00 -0.27 -5.86
C TRP A 185 -14.49 -0.43 -6.04
N LEU A 186 -13.78 0.68 -6.17
CA LEU A 186 -12.33 0.73 -6.14
C LEU A 186 -11.90 1.55 -4.93
N VAL A 187 -11.14 0.92 -4.05
CA VAL A 187 -10.69 1.47 -2.75
C VAL A 187 -9.19 1.64 -2.79
N ILE A 188 -8.73 2.85 -2.56
CA ILE A 188 -7.32 3.17 -2.33
C ILE A 188 -7.20 3.55 -0.85
N PRO A 189 -6.57 2.70 0.00
CA PRO A 189 -6.54 2.93 1.45
C PRO A 189 -5.64 4.10 1.87
N GLY A 190 -4.87 4.67 0.95
CA GLY A 190 -3.75 5.56 1.25
C GLY A 190 -2.48 4.77 1.55
N SER A 191 -1.44 5.44 2.01
CA SER A 191 -0.15 4.81 2.35
C SER A 191 0.01 4.64 3.86
N CYS A 192 0.48 3.46 4.25
CA CYS A 192 0.91 3.20 5.62
C CYS A 192 2.24 3.91 5.93
N GLY A 193 3.24 3.74 5.06
CA GLY A 193 4.61 4.13 5.32
C GLY A 193 5.01 5.52 4.83
N GLN A 194 4.34 6.04 3.78
CA GLN A 194 4.66 7.36 3.19
C GLN A 194 3.41 8.03 2.62
N PRO A 195 2.47 8.52 3.45
CA PRO A 195 1.34 9.32 2.99
C PRO A 195 1.78 10.55 2.19
N ARG A 196 0.97 10.94 1.16
CA ARG A 196 1.26 12.10 0.28
C ARG A 196 0.12 13.10 0.20
N ASP A 197 -0.67 13.21 1.25
CA ASP A 197 -1.83 14.10 1.34
C ASP A 197 -1.67 15.20 2.41
N GLY A 198 -0.41 15.51 2.77
CA GLY A 198 -0.05 16.52 3.77
C GLY A 198 -0.30 16.07 5.23
N ASN A 199 -0.61 14.79 5.45
CA ASN A 199 -0.79 14.25 6.80
C ASN A 199 0.18 13.09 7.03
N PRO A 200 1.20 13.23 7.89
CA PRO A 200 2.20 12.20 8.12
C PRO A 200 1.68 10.96 8.85
N ALA A 201 0.49 11.00 9.46
CA ALA A 201 -0.10 9.84 10.13
C ALA A 201 -0.36 8.71 9.14
N ALA A 202 0.02 7.48 9.50
CA ALA A 202 -0.16 6.30 8.67
C ALA A 202 -1.63 6.10 8.26
N CYS A 203 -1.87 5.75 7.00
CA CYS A 203 -3.22 5.54 6.47
C CYS A 203 -3.44 4.07 6.11
N TYR A 204 -4.61 3.54 6.46
CA TYR A 204 -5.08 2.22 6.03
C TYR A 204 -6.61 2.18 6.04
N ALA A 205 -7.22 1.11 5.54
CA ALA A 205 -8.67 0.96 5.60
C ALA A 205 -9.10 -0.36 6.26
N LEU A 206 -10.26 -0.35 6.92
CA LEU A 206 -10.94 -1.53 7.45
C LEU A 206 -12.19 -1.81 6.62
N PHE A 207 -12.30 -2.99 6.08
CA PHE A 207 -13.45 -3.46 5.34
C PHE A 207 -14.12 -4.63 6.05
N ASP A 208 -15.37 -4.47 6.46
CA ASP A 208 -16.15 -5.59 6.98
C ASP A 208 -16.83 -6.34 5.83
N MET A 209 -16.28 -7.51 5.52
CA MET A 209 -16.75 -8.37 4.44
C MET A 209 -18.18 -8.90 4.65
N THR A 210 -18.69 -8.88 5.90
CA THR A 210 -20.04 -9.35 6.24
C THR A 210 -21.09 -8.28 5.99
N THR A 211 -20.79 -7.04 6.37
CA THR A 211 -21.74 -5.91 6.30
C THR A 211 -21.52 -5.02 5.08
N GLY A 212 -20.36 -5.13 4.41
CA GLY A 212 -19.96 -4.23 3.32
C GLY A 212 -19.60 -2.82 3.81
N LEU A 213 -19.29 -2.64 5.09
CA LEU A 213 -18.87 -1.36 5.64
C LEU A 213 -17.37 -1.17 5.48
N LEU A 214 -16.99 -0.02 4.92
CA LEU A 214 -15.60 0.42 4.76
C LEU A 214 -15.35 1.63 5.66
N SER A 215 -14.21 1.67 6.34
CA SER A 215 -13.75 2.87 7.06
C SER A 215 -12.26 3.08 6.85
N TYR A 216 -11.86 4.34 6.64
CA TYR A 216 -10.46 4.74 6.53
C TYR A 216 -9.95 5.15 7.91
N GLN A 217 -8.69 4.85 8.19
CA GLN A 217 -8.08 5.09 9.48
C GLN A 217 -6.82 5.93 9.33
N ARG A 218 -6.59 6.84 10.27
CA ARG A 218 -5.33 7.57 10.43
C ARG A 218 -4.72 7.20 11.77
N VAL A 219 -3.52 6.67 11.73
CA VAL A 219 -2.83 6.16 12.91
C VAL A 219 -1.58 7.00 13.15
N PRO A 220 -1.56 7.81 14.22
CA PRO A 220 -0.34 8.47 14.63
C PRO A 220 0.75 7.43 14.99
N TYR A 221 1.98 7.71 14.63
CA TYR A 221 3.15 6.92 15.00
C TYR A 221 4.32 7.87 15.26
N ASP A 222 5.45 7.36 15.71
CA ASP A 222 6.66 8.15 15.94
C ASP A 222 7.35 8.47 14.60
N VAL A 223 6.88 9.55 13.94
CA VAL A 223 7.39 10.01 12.64
C VAL A 223 8.85 10.47 12.76
N ASP A 224 9.21 11.08 13.89
CA ASP A 224 10.57 11.55 14.14
C ASP A 224 11.55 10.37 14.23
N ALA A 225 11.16 9.28 14.92
CA ALA A 225 11.95 8.05 14.96
C ALA A 225 12.10 7.43 13.56
N ALA A 226 11.03 7.38 12.76
CA ALA A 226 11.08 6.88 11.39
C ALA A 226 12.01 7.73 10.50
N ALA A 227 11.90 9.05 10.58
CA ALA A 227 12.78 9.99 9.86
C ALA A 227 14.24 9.86 10.30
N ALA A 228 14.49 9.72 11.61
CA ALA A 228 15.83 9.49 12.13
C ALA A 228 16.41 8.15 11.62
N ARG A 229 15.60 7.10 11.57
CA ARG A 229 16.00 5.80 11.00
C ARG A 229 16.42 5.93 9.54
N VAL A 230 15.66 6.63 8.71
CA VAL A 230 16.01 6.88 7.31
C VAL A 230 17.33 7.64 7.20
N ARG A 231 17.55 8.68 8.03
CA ARG A 231 18.80 9.46 8.03
C ARG A 231 20.04 8.63 8.39
N HIS A 232 19.88 7.59 9.22
CA HIS A 232 21.00 6.80 9.74
C HIS A 232 21.09 5.38 9.17
N CYS A 233 20.26 5.02 8.18
CA CYS A 233 20.23 3.66 7.64
C CYS A 233 21.41 3.31 6.71
N GLY A 234 22.23 4.29 6.30
CA GLY A 234 23.35 4.08 5.38
C GLY A 234 23.05 4.41 3.92
N LEU A 235 21.90 5.01 3.63
CA LEU A 235 21.64 5.67 2.34
C LEU A 235 22.56 6.87 2.13
N ASN A 236 22.73 7.30 0.87
CA ASN A 236 23.34 8.58 0.56
C ASN A 236 22.66 9.71 1.37
N GLU A 237 23.44 10.56 2.02
CA GLU A 237 22.96 11.58 2.96
C GLU A 237 21.90 12.50 2.34
N THR A 238 22.11 12.95 1.11
CA THR A 238 21.14 13.82 0.39
C THR A 238 19.83 13.10 0.10
N VAL A 239 19.87 11.82 -0.26
CA VAL A 239 18.69 11.00 -0.50
C VAL A 239 17.96 10.74 0.81
N ALA A 240 18.71 10.36 1.87
CA ALA A 240 18.17 10.08 3.19
C ALA A 240 17.44 11.29 3.79
N GLU A 241 18.07 12.49 3.72
CA GLU A 241 17.45 13.72 4.24
C GLU A 241 16.15 14.06 3.49
N ARG A 242 16.15 13.96 2.16
CA ARG A 242 14.94 14.21 1.37
C ARG A 242 13.81 13.24 1.71
N LEU A 243 14.10 11.95 1.86
CA LEU A 243 13.11 10.94 2.24
C LEU A 243 12.60 11.18 3.66
N ALA A 244 13.48 11.54 4.60
CA ALA A 244 13.10 11.88 5.97
C ALA A 244 12.17 13.11 6.01
N GLN A 245 12.45 14.15 5.21
CA GLN A 245 11.59 15.34 5.12
C GLN A 245 10.19 15.00 4.58
N ARG A 246 10.11 14.13 3.56
CA ARG A 246 8.80 13.66 3.05
C ARG A 246 7.97 12.96 4.12
N LEU A 247 8.59 12.11 4.94
CA LEU A 247 7.88 11.47 6.07
C LEU A 247 7.32 12.51 7.04
N LEU A 248 8.13 13.52 7.40
CA LEU A 248 7.72 14.58 8.34
C LEU A 248 6.60 15.46 7.79
N GLN A 249 6.54 15.63 6.47
CA GLN A 249 5.58 16.51 5.79
C GLN A 249 4.33 15.78 5.28
N GLY A 250 4.39 14.46 5.19
CA GLY A 250 3.32 13.67 4.57
C GLY A 250 3.27 13.84 3.04
N GLU A 251 4.47 13.84 2.38
CA GLU A 251 4.66 14.05 0.92
C GLU A 251 5.31 12.87 0.20
#